data_985aadc825812fb6089811641318cfbf
#
_entry.id   985aadc825812fb6089811641318cfbf
#
_cell.length_a   1.000
_cell.length_b   1.000
_cell.length_c   1.000
_cell.angle_alpha   90.00
_cell.angle_beta   90.00
_cell.angle_gamma   90.00
#
_symmetry.space_group_name_H-M   'P 1'
#
loop_
_entity.id
_entity.type
_entity.pdbx_description
1 polymer ?
#
loop_
_entity_poly.entity_id
_entity_poly.type
_entity_poly.pdbx_seq_one_letter_code
_entity_poly.pdbx_strand_id
1 'polypeptide(L)'
;PRVLIDVMTELIKPQLGDKCFDPACGTFGFMIAANRYVNAHNDMYALSDRQADFQQNKAFNGVELVHETHRLALMNAYLHNMNANITLGDSLAQSAKGLKDFDVILTNPPFGTKKGGERATRDDISFQTSNKQLNFLQVIYRSLKADGKARCAVVLPDNVLFAAGDGASVRRELMNFCNLHTILRLPTGIFYAQGVKTNVLFFTRGTTEQDNTTEVAFYDMRTNMDSFGKTRQLRKSDFDEFVAGYEDPSKRTGERWSRFTREEIAKNPDDSLDLGLIRDDSIVDYDDLPDPVESGEEAIANLEEAVDLLKSVVRELRALTEEK
;
A
#
# COMPACT_ATOMS: atom_id res chain seq x y z
N PRO A 1 -1.65 -4.05 -10.88
CA PRO A 1 -0.97 -4.56 -12.07
C PRO A 1 0.07 -5.62 -11.69
N ARG A 2 0.21 -6.70 -12.49
CA ARG A 2 1.16 -7.79 -12.21
C ARG A 2 2.61 -7.27 -12.18
N VAL A 3 2.95 -6.35 -13.07
CA VAL A 3 4.29 -5.70 -13.12
C VAL A 3 4.66 -5.07 -11.78
N LEU A 4 3.72 -4.36 -11.14
CA LEU A 4 3.97 -3.75 -9.83
C LEU A 4 4.21 -4.82 -8.74
N ILE A 5 3.42 -5.91 -8.76
CA ILE A 5 3.61 -7.05 -7.84
C ILE A 5 5.02 -7.63 -7.99
N ASP A 6 5.47 -7.83 -9.23
CA ASP A 6 6.79 -8.37 -9.53
C ASP A 6 7.91 -7.45 -9.05
N VAL A 7 7.82 -6.14 -9.35
CA VAL A 7 8.80 -5.14 -8.90
C VAL A 7 8.86 -5.05 -7.37
N MET A 8 7.71 -4.97 -6.70
CA MET A 8 7.67 -4.93 -5.23
C MET A 8 8.31 -6.19 -4.63
N THR A 9 8.02 -7.36 -5.20
CA THR A 9 8.58 -8.64 -4.75
C THR A 9 10.09 -8.70 -4.94
N GLU A 10 10.59 -8.26 -6.10
CA GLU A 10 12.02 -8.22 -6.39
C GLU A 10 12.80 -7.28 -5.47
N LEU A 11 12.20 -6.17 -5.06
CA LEU A 11 12.84 -5.22 -4.14
C LEU A 11 12.82 -5.70 -2.69
N ILE A 12 11.75 -6.36 -2.28
CA ILE A 12 11.63 -6.94 -0.92
C ILE A 12 12.48 -8.21 -0.77
N LYS A 13 12.74 -8.93 -1.86
CA LYS A 13 13.62 -10.12 -1.90
C LYS A 13 13.24 -11.15 -0.84
N PRO A 14 12.06 -11.79 -0.91
CA PRO A 14 11.70 -12.87 -0.01
C PRO A 14 12.77 -13.97 -0.04
N GLN A 15 13.15 -14.48 1.11
CA GLN A 15 14.18 -15.51 1.24
C GLN A 15 13.59 -16.87 1.58
N LEU A 16 14.33 -17.92 1.29
CA LEU A 16 14.00 -19.25 1.77
C LEU A 16 13.93 -19.26 3.30
N GLY A 17 12.81 -19.72 3.85
CA GLY A 17 12.56 -19.72 5.29
C GLY A 17 11.85 -18.48 5.82
N ASP A 18 11.61 -17.46 4.99
CA ASP A 18 10.76 -16.33 5.36
C ASP A 18 9.29 -16.74 5.47
N LYS A 19 8.63 -16.30 6.52
CA LYS A 19 7.18 -16.38 6.68
C LYS A 19 6.55 -15.14 6.07
N CYS A 20 5.93 -15.30 4.91
CA CYS A 20 5.33 -14.22 4.12
C CYS A 20 3.83 -14.08 4.41
N PHE A 21 3.31 -12.86 4.35
CA PHE A 21 1.91 -12.57 4.65
C PHE A 21 1.32 -11.48 3.76
N ASP A 22 0.06 -11.67 3.39
CA ASP A 22 -0.79 -10.65 2.79
C ASP A 22 -2.12 -10.54 3.56
N PRO A 23 -2.33 -9.49 4.36
CA PRO A 23 -3.55 -9.32 5.15
C PRO A 23 -4.81 -8.99 4.33
N ALA A 24 -4.67 -8.76 3.03
CA ALA A 24 -5.78 -8.47 2.11
C ALA A 24 -5.50 -9.14 0.76
N CYS A 25 -5.34 -10.47 0.79
CA CYS A 25 -4.62 -11.21 -0.24
C CYS A 25 -5.34 -11.28 -1.61
N GLY A 26 -6.61 -10.92 -1.67
CA GLY A 26 -7.35 -10.99 -2.93
C GLY A 26 -7.22 -12.38 -3.56
N THR A 27 -6.72 -12.44 -4.78
CA THR A 27 -6.47 -13.70 -5.49
C THR A 27 -5.08 -14.30 -5.19
N PHE A 28 -4.40 -13.86 -4.14
CA PHE A 28 -3.11 -14.36 -3.66
C PHE A 28 -1.90 -14.02 -4.57
N GLY A 29 -2.02 -12.98 -5.37
CA GLY A 29 -1.02 -12.61 -6.39
C GLY A 29 0.36 -12.29 -5.82
N PHE A 30 0.46 -11.56 -4.70
CA PHE A 30 1.73 -11.23 -4.04
C PHE A 30 2.45 -12.47 -3.50
N MET A 31 1.72 -13.38 -2.88
CA MET A 31 2.31 -14.59 -2.31
C MET A 31 2.78 -15.58 -3.40
N ILE A 32 2.05 -15.66 -4.52
CA ILE A 32 2.48 -16.40 -5.70
C ILE A 32 3.76 -15.81 -6.29
N ALA A 33 3.87 -14.48 -6.38
CA ALA A 33 5.08 -13.82 -6.84
C ALA A 33 6.25 -14.05 -5.88
N ALA A 34 6.03 -13.99 -4.56
CA ALA A 34 7.03 -14.29 -3.54
C ALA A 34 7.53 -15.74 -3.65
N ASN A 35 6.63 -16.71 -3.79
CA ASN A 35 7.01 -18.12 -3.99
C ASN A 35 7.85 -18.31 -5.27
N ARG A 36 7.42 -17.69 -6.37
CA ARG A 36 8.16 -17.73 -7.63
C ARG A 36 9.56 -17.13 -7.49
N TYR A 37 9.68 -16.00 -6.76
CA TYR A 37 10.96 -15.37 -6.49
C TYR A 37 11.88 -16.29 -5.69
N VAL A 38 11.41 -16.87 -4.58
CA VAL A 38 12.19 -17.82 -3.76
C VAL A 38 12.64 -19.01 -4.59
N ASN A 39 11.75 -19.60 -5.39
CA ASN A 39 12.07 -20.76 -6.23
C ASN A 39 13.11 -20.43 -7.31
N ALA A 40 13.09 -19.21 -7.85
CA ALA A 40 14.06 -18.79 -8.88
C ALA A 40 15.47 -18.52 -8.33
N HIS A 41 15.59 -18.25 -7.01
CA HIS A 41 16.86 -17.88 -6.39
C HIS A 41 17.45 -18.97 -5.48
N ASN A 42 16.83 -20.15 -5.42
CA ASN A 42 17.29 -21.25 -4.60
C ASN A 42 17.21 -22.59 -5.35
N ASP A 43 18.13 -23.49 -5.02
CA ASP A 43 18.02 -24.88 -5.48
C ASP A 43 16.99 -25.63 -4.61
N MET A 44 15.77 -25.74 -5.12
CA MET A 44 14.66 -26.37 -4.41
C MET A 44 14.83 -27.88 -4.23
N TYR A 45 15.72 -28.52 -4.99
CA TYR A 45 16.03 -29.92 -4.85
C TYR A 45 17.06 -30.20 -3.75
N ALA A 46 17.82 -29.20 -3.35
CA ALA A 46 18.82 -29.31 -2.29
C ALA A 46 18.28 -29.05 -0.87
N LEU A 47 16.97 -28.81 -0.74
CA LEU A 47 16.33 -28.53 0.54
C LEU A 47 16.29 -29.78 1.43
N SER A 48 16.55 -29.60 2.72
CA SER A 48 16.19 -30.60 3.72
C SER A 48 14.68 -30.76 3.83
N ASP A 49 14.21 -31.91 4.28
CA ASP A 49 12.77 -32.19 4.44
C ASP A 49 12.05 -31.10 5.27
N ARG A 50 12.72 -30.60 6.32
CA ARG A 50 12.17 -29.54 7.15
C ARG A 50 12.02 -28.21 6.40
N GLN A 51 12.97 -27.85 5.56
CA GLN A 51 12.93 -26.63 4.74
C GLN A 51 11.85 -26.77 3.65
N ALA A 52 11.78 -27.93 3.01
CA ALA A 52 10.76 -28.22 2.00
C ALA A 52 9.35 -28.17 2.62
N ASP A 53 9.13 -28.81 3.78
CA ASP A 53 7.84 -28.74 4.51
C ASP A 53 7.46 -27.31 4.87
N PHE A 54 8.42 -26.51 5.40
CA PHE A 54 8.16 -25.12 5.76
C PHE A 54 7.78 -24.31 4.52
N GLN A 55 8.58 -24.40 3.45
CA GLN A 55 8.36 -23.63 2.23
C GLN A 55 7.02 -23.97 1.58
N GLN A 56 6.64 -25.24 1.58
CA GLN A 56 5.40 -25.70 0.96
C GLN A 56 4.16 -25.41 1.81
N ASN A 57 4.24 -25.53 3.14
CA ASN A 57 3.07 -25.59 4.01
C ASN A 57 2.93 -24.40 4.98
N LYS A 58 3.98 -23.59 5.18
CA LYS A 58 4.00 -22.57 6.25
C LYS A 58 4.47 -21.20 5.79
N ALA A 59 5.25 -21.12 4.69
CA ALA A 59 5.89 -19.90 4.26
C ALA A 59 4.89 -18.84 3.80
N PHE A 60 3.77 -19.20 3.15
CA PHE A 60 2.88 -18.26 2.52
C PHE A 60 1.51 -18.24 3.19
N ASN A 61 1.12 -17.04 3.65
CA ASN A 61 -0.09 -16.84 4.46
C ASN A 61 -0.90 -15.66 3.91
N GLY A 62 -2.22 -15.74 4.00
CA GLY A 62 -3.10 -14.65 3.59
C GLY A 62 -4.42 -14.65 4.30
N VAL A 63 -5.08 -13.49 4.27
CA VAL A 63 -6.46 -13.32 4.73
C VAL A 63 -7.27 -12.68 3.62
N GLU A 64 -8.43 -13.23 3.35
CA GLU A 64 -9.40 -12.69 2.40
C GLU A 64 -10.79 -12.65 3.02
N LEU A 65 -11.45 -11.49 2.91
CA LEU A 65 -12.78 -11.27 3.49
C LEU A 65 -13.90 -11.85 2.63
N VAL A 66 -13.75 -11.76 1.29
CA VAL A 66 -14.81 -12.11 0.34
C VAL A 66 -14.71 -13.59 -0.02
N HIS A 67 -15.77 -14.33 0.24
CA HIS A 67 -15.81 -15.79 0.09
C HIS A 67 -15.46 -16.27 -1.33
N GLU A 68 -15.99 -15.59 -2.36
CA GLU A 68 -15.72 -15.93 -3.77
C GLU A 68 -14.26 -15.68 -4.12
N THR A 69 -13.69 -14.57 -3.67
CA THR A 69 -12.27 -14.22 -3.87
C THR A 69 -11.35 -15.19 -3.12
N HIS A 70 -11.74 -15.58 -1.90
CA HIS A 70 -11.01 -16.61 -1.14
C HIS A 70 -10.93 -17.95 -1.88
N ARG A 71 -12.03 -18.38 -2.52
CA ARG A 71 -12.02 -19.61 -3.36
C ARG A 71 -11.05 -19.46 -4.55
N LEU A 72 -11.04 -18.29 -5.19
CA LEU A 72 -10.10 -18.01 -6.28
C LEU A 72 -8.65 -18.01 -5.78
N ALA A 73 -8.39 -17.47 -4.59
CA ALA A 73 -7.06 -17.50 -3.97
C ALA A 73 -6.58 -18.94 -3.72
N LEU A 74 -7.45 -19.81 -3.17
CA LEU A 74 -7.14 -21.22 -2.95
C LEU A 74 -6.86 -21.95 -4.27
N MET A 75 -7.67 -21.70 -5.30
CA MET A 75 -7.47 -22.28 -6.63
C MET A 75 -6.13 -21.82 -7.24
N ASN A 76 -5.82 -20.51 -7.15
CA ASN A 76 -4.55 -19.97 -7.63
C ASN A 76 -3.35 -20.59 -6.88
N ALA A 77 -3.41 -20.68 -5.56
CA ALA A 77 -2.35 -21.33 -4.78
C ALA A 77 -2.13 -22.77 -5.23
N TYR A 78 -3.22 -23.53 -5.39
CA TYR A 78 -3.17 -24.91 -5.88
C TYR A 78 -2.54 -25.05 -7.27
N LEU A 79 -2.93 -24.18 -8.23
CA LEU A 79 -2.37 -24.15 -9.59
C LEU A 79 -0.87 -23.81 -9.61
N HIS A 80 -0.38 -23.15 -8.58
CA HIS A 80 1.04 -22.84 -8.39
C HIS A 80 1.77 -23.81 -7.44
N ASN A 81 1.18 -24.98 -7.15
CA ASN A 81 1.72 -26.02 -6.26
C ASN A 81 2.06 -25.49 -4.86
N MET A 82 1.21 -24.62 -4.30
CA MET A 82 1.37 -24.06 -2.98
C MET A 82 0.29 -24.58 -2.03
N ASN A 83 0.68 -25.15 -0.90
CA ASN A 83 -0.23 -25.46 0.22
C ASN A 83 -0.30 -24.25 1.15
N ALA A 84 -0.85 -23.15 0.64
CA ALA A 84 -0.86 -21.87 1.34
C ALA A 84 -1.91 -21.83 2.45
N ASN A 85 -1.60 -21.09 3.52
CA ASN A 85 -2.52 -20.82 4.61
C ASN A 85 -3.35 -19.57 4.30
N ILE A 86 -4.51 -19.74 3.68
CA ILE A 86 -5.40 -18.65 3.32
C ILE A 86 -6.64 -18.72 4.20
N THR A 87 -6.79 -17.74 5.09
CA THR A 87 -7.91 -17.64 6.03
C THR A 87 -9.04 -16.81 5.43
N LEU A 88 -10.26 -17.36 5.44
CA LEU A 88 -11.46 -16.56 5.18
C LEU A 88 -11.80 -15.76 6.43
N GLY A 89 -11.71 -14.42 6.36
CA GLY A 89 -11.96 -13.58 7.53
C GLY A 89 -11.61 -12.12 7.31
N ASP A 90 -11.81 -11.32 8.36
CA ASP A 90 -11.46 -9.89 8.39
C ASP A 90 -10.15 -9.69 9.18
N SER A 91 -9.11 -9.21 8.53
CA SER A 91 -7.83 -8.86 9.16
C SER A 91 -7.95 -7.76 10.21
N LEU A 92 -9.01 -6.96 10.17
CA LEU A 92 -9.29 -5.89 11.12
C LEU A 92 -10.17 -6.37 12.30
N ALA A 93 -10.58 -7.63 12.31
CA ALA A 93 -11.34 -8.24 13.40
C ALA A 93 -10.44 -8.78 14.51
N GLN A 94 -10.96 -8.88 15.71
CA GLN A 94 -10.26 -9.42 16.88
C GLN A 94 -9.76 -10.86 16.68
N SER A 95 -10.46 -11.66 15.89
CA SER A 95 -10.08 -13.04 15.55
C SER A 95 -8.76 -13.14 14.80
N ALA A 96 -8.33 -12.07 14.10
CA ALA A 96 -7.08 -12.02 13.34
C ALA A 96 -5.86 -11.57 14.17
N LYS A 97 -6.04 -11.23 15.46
CA LYS A 97 -4.97 -10.72 16.35
C LYS A 97 -3.78 -11.67 16.48
N GLY A 98 -3.99 -12.98 16.33
CA GLY A 98 -2.93 -13.98 16.39
C GLY A 98 -2.01 -14.06 15.15
N LEU A 99 -2.36 -13.35 14.06
CA LEU A 99 -1.57 -13.33 12.82
C LEU A 99 -0.42 -12.32 12.96
N LYS A 100 0.73 -12.80 13.41
CA LYS A 100 1.93 -12.01 13.69
C LYS A 100 3.21 -12.80 13.47
N ASP A 101 4.33 -12.17 13.68
CA ASP A 101 5.67 -12.72 13.53
C ASP A 101 5.99 -13.15 12.10
N PHE A 102 5.64 -12.28 11.14
CA PHE A 102 5.97 -12.45 9.73
C PHE A 102 7.30 -11.76 9.39
N ASP A 103 8.07 -12.38 8.47
CA ASP A 103 9.34 -11.85 7.98
C ASP A 103 9.13 -10.89 6.81
N VAL A 104 8.10 -11.15 6.00
CA VAL A 104 7.78 -10.38 4.81
C VAL A 104 6.28 -10.12 4.72
N ILE A 105 5.91 -8.85 4.49
CA ILE A 105 4.54 -8.48 4.12
C ILE A 105 4.55 -7.76 2.78
N LEU A 106 3.74 -8.26 1.86
CA LEU A 106 3.50 -7.69 0.54
C LEU A 106 1.98 -7.61 0.35
N THR A 107 1.44 -6.40 0.18
CA THR A 107 -0.01 -6.23 0.16
C THR A 107 -0.48 -4.97 -0.55
N ASN A 108 -1.71 -5.02 -1.05
CA ASN A 108 -2.48 -3.88 -1.54
C ASN A 108 -3.86 -3.88 -0.85
N PRO A 109 -3.98 -3.29 0.35
CA PRO A 109 -5.22 -3.28 1.11
C PRO A 109 -6.35 -2.55 0.37
N PRO A 110 -7.63 -2.88 0.66
CA PRO A 110 -8.76 -2.18 0.04
C PRO A 110 -8.82 -0.71 0.48
N PHE A 111 -9.14 0.18 -0.46
CA PHE A 111 -9.28 1.62 -0.21
C PHE A 111 -10.69 1.97 0.26
N GLY A 112 -10.84 3.07 0.99
CA GLY A 112 -12.11 3.63 1.44
C GLY A 112 -12.35 3.54 2.95
N THR A 113 -13.54 3.96 3.35
CA THR A 113 -14.01 3.90 4.75
C THR A 113 -14.88 2.65 4.95
N LYS A 114 -15.01 2.19 6.20
CA LYS A 114 -16.03 1.18 6.54
C LYS A 114 -17.44 1.77 6.37
N LYS A 115 -18.38 0.96 5.89
CA LYS A 115 -19.80 1.35 5.82
C LYS A 115 -20.28 1.76 7.22
N GLY A 116 -21.01 2.87 7.31
CA GLY A 116 -21.55 3.36 8.58
C GLY A 116 -20.52 3.96 9.55
N GLY A 117 -19.26 4.14 9.14
CA GLY A 117 -18.21 4.72 10.00
C GLY A 117 -17.72 3.77 11.10
N GLU A 118 -18.00 2.47 10.99
CA GLU A 118 -17.52 1.46 11.95
C GLU A 118 -16.01 1.48 12.07
N ARG A 119 -15.53 1.38 13.31
CA ARG A 119 -14.08 1.30 13.61
C ARG A 119 -13.61 -0.15 13.57
N ALA A 120 -12.29 -0.33 13.47
CA ALA A 120 -11.68 -1.65 13.64
C ALA A 120 -11.97 -2.20 15.04
N THR A 121 -12.15 -3.52 15.13
CA THR A 121 -12.47 -4.18 16.40
C THR A 121 -11.26 -4.76 17.12
N ARG A 122 -10.08 -4.76 16.46
CA ARG A 122 -8.82 -5.22 17.09
C ARG A 122 -8.40 -4.27 18.21
N ASP A 123 -8.03 -4.85 19.35
CA ASP A 123 -7.56 -4.11 20.53
C ASP A 123 -6.02 -3.97 20.58
N ASP A 124 -5.30 -4.56 19.62
CA ASP A 124 -3.84 -4.51 19.50
C ASP A 124 -3.36 -3.43 18.52
N ILE A 125 -4.25 -2.59 17.99
CA ILE A 125 -3.92 -1.36 17.26
C ILE A 125 -4.15 -0.14 18.14
N SER A 126 -3.26 0.86 18.06
CA SER A 126 -3.30 2.04 18.93
C SER A 126 -4.44 2.99 18.61
N PHE A 127 -4.78 3.13 17.33
CA PHE A 127 -5.74 4.12 16.82
C PHE A 127 -6.85 3.40 16.05
N GLN A 128 -8.00 3.22 16.68
CA GLN A 128 -9.18 2.62 16.06
C GLN A 128 -9.92 3.69 15.24
N THR A 129 -9.73 3.68 13.94
CA THR A 129 -10.34 4.64 13.02
C THR A 129 -11.39 4.01 12.11
N SER A 130 -12.22 4.83 11.45
CA SER A 130 -13.08 4.36 10.35
C SER A 130 -12.34 4.22 9.02
N ASN A 131 -11.12 4.77 8.91
CA ASN A 131 -10.28 4.69 7.73
C ASN A 131 -9.60 3.32 7.66
N LYS A 132 -10.00 2.52 6.66
CA LYS A 132 -9.48 1.16 6.49
C LYS A 132 -7.97 1.13 6.24
N GLN A 133 -7.44 2.07 5.46
CA GLN A 133 -6.02 2.11 5.11
C GLN A 133 -5.15 2.35 6.34
N LEU A 134 -5.56 3.27 7.22
CA LEU A 134 -4.86 3.53 8.49
C LEU A 134 -4.92 2.31 9.42
N ASN A 135 -6.05 1.62 9.46
CA ASN A 135 -6.19 0.40 10.26
C ASN A 135 -5.33 -0.75 9.70
N PHE A 136 -5.33 -0.95 8.37
CA PHE A 136 -4.46 -1.94 7.73
C PHE A 136 -2.99 -1.65 7.95
N LEU A 137 -2.57 -0.38 7.84
CA LEU A 137 -1.19 0.00 8.06
C LEU A 137 -0.73 -0.38 9.47
N GLN A 138 -1.55 -0.12 10.49
CA GLN A 138 -1.27 -0.52 11.88
C GLN A 138 -1.15 -2.05 12.02
N VAL A 139 -2.08 -2.81 11.43
CA VAL A 139 -2.01 -4.27 11.41
C VAL A 139 -0.73 -4.76 10.77
N ILE A 140 -0.32 -4.16 9.64
CA ILE A 140 0.86 -4.56 8.88
C ILE A 140 2.13 -4.42 9.72
N TYR A 141 2.44 -3.22 10.22
CA TYR A 141 3.71 -3.04 10.94
C TYR A 141 3.75 -3.75 12.31
N ARG A 142 2.59 -4.04 12.90
CA ARG A 142 2.48 -4.84 14.13
C ARG A 142 2.54 -6.35 13.89
N SER A 143 2.23 -6.80 12.67
CA SER A 143 2.34 -8.22 12.30
C SER A 143 3.75 -8.63 11.89
N LEU A 144 4.66 -7.69 11.66
CA LEU A 144 6.07 -7.96 11.38
C LEU A 144 6.83 -8.36 12.65
N LYS A 145 7.81 -9.25 12.51
CA LYS A 145 8.77 -9.56 13.57
C LYS A 145 9.58 -8.33 13.96
N ALA A 146 9.74 -8.09 15.25
CA ALA A 146 10.59 -7.01 15.76
C ALA A 146 12.06 -7.44 15.85
N ASP A 147 12.66 -7.86 14.73
CA ASP A 147 14.00 -8.44 14.64
C ASP A 147 15.01 -7.58 13.84
N GLY A 148 14.59 -6.41 13.35
CA GLY A 148 15.42 -5.53 12.53
C GLY A 148 15.56 -5.98 11.07
N LYS A 149 14.88 -7.06 10.65
CA LYS A 149 15.00 -7.66 9.30
C LYS A 149 13.66 -7.82 8.60
N ALA A 150 12.59 -8.00 9.36
CA ALA A 150 11.25 -8.15 8.82
C ALA A 150 10.84 -6.89 8.05
N ARG A 151 10.33 -7.06 6.84
CA ARG A 151 10.20 -5.98 5.85
C ARG A 151 8.88 -6.02 5.11
N CYS A 152 8.46 -4.86 4.65
CA CYS A 152 7.18 -4.68 3.99
C CYS A 152 7.28 -3.78 2.77
N ALA A 153 6.46 -4.10 1.76
CA ALA A 153 6.02 -3.15 0.75
C ALA A 153 4.50 -3.17 0.68
N VAL A 154 3.89 -2.01 0.87
CA VAL A 154 2.43 -1.84 0.88
C VAL A 154 1.98 -0.72 -0.04
N VAL A 155 0.93 -0.98 -0.83
CA VAL A 155 0.28 0.03 -1.68
C VAL A 155 -0.77 0.77 -0.86
N LEU A 156 -0.67 2.10 -0.80
CA LEU A 156 -1.60 2.96 -0.06
C LEU A 156 -1.95 4.22 -0.87
N PRO A 157 -3.15 4.76 -0.72
CA PRO A 157 -3.53 6.02 -1.36
C PRO A 157 -2.86 7.23 -0.69
N ASP A 158 -2.79 8.34 -1.41
CA ASP A 158 -2.11 9.57 -0.97
C ASP A 158 -2.57 10.09 0.40
N ASN A 159 -3.87 9.97 0.72
CA ASN A 159 -4.42 10.47 1.97
C ASN A 159 -3.71 9.93 3.23
N VAL A 160 -3.12 8.74 3.16
CA VAL A 160 -2.33 8.18 4.27
C VAL A 160 -1.08 9.01 4.55
N LEU A 161 -0.53 9.68 3.53
CA LEU A 161 0.68 10.49 3.65
C LEU A 161 0.45 11.82 4.39
N PHE A 162 -0.78 12.38 4.35
CA PHE A 162 -1.04 13.72 4.87
C PHE A 162 -2.26 13.84 5.80
N ALA A 163 -3.09 12.80 5.96
CA ALA A 163 -4.26 12.87 6.84
C ALA A 163 -3.89 13.35 8.25
N ALA A 164 -4.63 14.32 8.75
CA ALA A 164 -4.46 14.87 10.10
C ALA A 164 -5.00 13.92 11.20
N GLY A 165 -4.86 14.29 12.45
CA GLY A 165 -5.40 13.56 13.59
C GLY A 165 -4.87 12.14 13.72
N ASP A 166 -5.77 11.14 13.64
CA ASP A 166 -5.37 9.72 13.71
C ASP A 166 -4.35 9.35 12.61
N GLY A 167 -4.45 9.97 11.42
CA GLY A 167 -3.49 9.77 10.33
C GLY A 167 -2.08 10.18 10.72
N ALA A 168 -1.93 11.34 11.35
CA ALA A 168 -0.65 11.82 11.87
C ALA A 168 -0.10 10.88 12.95
N SER A 169 -0.95 10.43 13.85
CA SER A 169 -0.57 9.52 14.94
C SER A 169 -0.09 8.16 14.42
N VAL A 170 -0.78 7.60 13.43
CA VAL A 170 -0.39 6.34 12.77
C VAL A 170 0.94 6.49 12.01
N ARG A 171 1.18 7.62 11.32
CA ARG A 171 2.46 7.87 10.66
C ARG A 171 3.63 7.98 11.65
N ARG A 172 3.43 8.68 12.77
CA ARG A 172 4.44 8.75 13.85
C ARG A 172 4.74 7.38 14.43
N GLU A 173 3.70 6.60 14.71
CA GLU A 173 3.89 5.23 15.23
C GLU A 173 4.60 4.33 14.20
N LEU A 174 4.24 4.40 12.91
CA LEU A 174 4.95 3.69 11.85
C LEU A 174 6.44 4.03 11.84
N MET A 175 6.79 5.33 11.85
CA MET A 175 8.18 5.79 11.83
C MET A 175 8.95 5.48 13.12
N ASN A 176 8.24 5.33 14.23
CA ASN A 176 8.82 4.88 15.48
C ASN A 176 9.11 3.37 15.48
N PHE A 177 8.16 2.55 15.03
CA PHE A 177 8.26 1.09 15.03
C PHE A 177 9.13 0.55 13.90
N CYS A 178 9.15 1.26 12.77
CA CYS A 178 9.79 0.84 11.55
C CYS A 178 10.75 1.90 11.02
N ASN A 179 11.78 1.45 10.32
CA ASN A 179 12.53 2.29 9.40
C ASN A 179 11.73 2.40 8.09
N LEU A 180 10.91 3.45 7.97
CA LEU A 180 10.30 3.83 6.71
C LEU A 180 11.37 4.51 5.85
N HIS A 181 11.94 3.76 4.91
CA HIS A 181 13.12 4.24 4.18
C HIS A 181 12.83 4.72 2.76
N THR A 182 11.72 4.28 2.13
CA THR A 182 11.44 4.65 0.73
C THR A 182 9.93 4.75 0.48
N ILE A 183 9.52 5.81 -0.20
CA ILE A 183 8.16 6.00 -0.73
C ILE A 183 8.24 6.18 -2.24
N LEU A 184 7.57 5.31 -2.97
CA LEU A 184 7.40 5.39 -4.42
C LEU A 184 6.02 5.98 -4.74
N ARG A 185 5.97 7.17 -5.35
CA ARG A 185 4.74 7.74 -5.89
C ARG A 185 4.41 7.07 -7.22
N LEU A 186 3.33 6.30 -7.24
CA LEU A 186 2.93 5.56 -8.43
C LEU A 186 2.26 6.48 -9.45
N PRO A 187 2.45 6.23 -10.75
CA PRO A 187 1.78 6.98 -11.80
C PRO A 187 0.26 6.74 -11.77
N THR A 188 -0.48 7.68 -12.36
CA THR A 188 -1.94 7.56 -12.51
C THR A 188 -2.32 6.55 -13.59
N GLY A 189 -3.55 6.02 -13.51
CA GLY A 189 -4.12 5.13 -14.53
C GLY A 189 -3.68 3.67 -14.46
N ILE A 190 -2.80 3.30 -13.52
CA ILE A 190 -2.34 1.89 -13.37
C ILE A 190 -3.35 0.99 -12.65
N PHE A 191 -4.30 1.55 -11.91
CA PHE A 191 -5.37 0.82 -11.24
C PHE A 191 -6.72 1.08 -11.90
N TYR A 192 -7.67 0.15 -11.73
CA TYR A 192 -9.03 0.29 -12.28
C TYR A 192 -9.80 1.49 -11.69
N ALA A 193 -9.53 1.85 -10.43
CA ALA A 193 -10.07 3.06 -9.82
C ALA A 193 -9.37 4.28 -10.42
N GLN A 194 -9.96 4.86 -11.46
CA GLN A 194 -9.43 6.06 -12.11
C GLN A 194 -9.42 7.22 -11.11
N GLY A 195 -8.32 8.00 -11.13
CA GLY A 195 -8.16 9.20 -10.31
C GLY A 195 -7.59 8.98 -8.90
N VAL A 196 -7.49 7.75 -8.40
CA VAL A 196 -6.86 7.51 -7.10
C VAL A 196 -5.33 7.55 -7.24
N LYS A 197 -4.72 8.53 -6.60
CA LYS A 197 -3.27 8.63 -6.48
C LYS A 197 -2.79 7.68 -5.37
N THR A 198 -1.80 6.86 -5.70
CA THR A 198 -1.31 5.79 -4.81
C THR A 198 0.21 5.82 -4.69
N ASN A 199 0.70 5.23 -3.61
CA ASN A 199 2.12 5.11 -3.31
C ASN A 199 2.45 3.70 -2.84
N VAL A 200 3.70 3.30 -2.98
CA VAL A 200 4.24 2.13 -2.28
C VAL A 200 5.14 2.62 -1.15
N LEU A 201 4.84 2.20 0.07
CA LEU A 201 5.69 2.42 1.23
C LEU A 201 6.56 1.18 1.46
N PHE A 202 7.86 1.38 1.55
CA PHE A 202 8.85 0.36 1.87
C PHE A 202 9.44 0.62 3.25
N PHE A 203 9.34 -0.35 4.15
CA PHE A 203 9.87 -0.22 5.49
C PHE A 203 10.33 -1.55 6.09
N THR A 204 11.25 -1.46 7.05
CA THR A 204 11.77 -2.57 7.82
C THR A 204 11.38 -2.39 9.28
N ARG A 205 10.84 -3.43 9.93
CA ARG A 205 10.49 -3.39 11.36
C ARG A 205 11.75 -3.32 12.21
N GLY A 206 11.82 -2.32 13.09
CA GLY A 206 12.93 -2.18 14.04
C GLY A 206 12.87 -3.22 15.16
N THR A 207 13.95 -3.30 15.93
CA THR A 207 14.01 -4.09 17.17
C THR A 207 13.41 -3.37 18.35
N THR A 208 13.24 -2.05 18.24
CA THR A 208 12.63 -1.15 19.22
C THR A 208 11.32 -0.58 18.71
N GLU A 209 10.61 0.12 19.56
CA GLU A 209 9.36 0.82 19.20
C GLU A 209 9.54 2.35 19.18
N GLN A 210 10.77 2.83 19.06
CA GLN A 210 11.09 4.26 19.01
C GLN A 210 12.21 4.54 18.02
N ASP A 211 12.10 5.65 17.31
CA ASP A 211 13.14 6.30 16.51
C ASP A 211 13.82 5.41 15.45
N ASN A 212 13.08 4.48 14.85
CA ASN A 212 13.65 3.58 13.84
C ASN A 212 13.79 4.25 12.46
N THR A 213 13.00 5.26 12.14
CA THR A 213 13.13 6.04 10.89
C THR A 213 14.04 7.25 11.12
N THR A 214 15.11 7.34 10.37
CA THR A 214 16.05 8.49 10.40
C THR A 214 15.89 9.38 9.18
N GLU A 215 15.65 8.80 8.03
CA GLU A 215 15.50 9.49 6.74
C GLU A 215 14.52 8.71 5.85
N VAL A 216 13.74 9.42 5.04
CA VAL A 216 12.84 8.84 4.03
C VAL A 216 13.24 9.36 2.66
N ALA A 217 13.48 8.44 1.72
CA ALA A 217 13.67 8.76 0.32
C ALA A 217 12.33 8.68 -0.44
N PHE A 218 12.11 9.61 -1.33
CA PHE A 218 10.93 9.67 -2.20
C PHE A 218 11.35 9.55 -3.64
N TYR A 219 10.61 8.79 -4.41
CA TYR A 219 10.73 8.75 -5.86
C TYR A 219 9.37 9.09 -6.50
N ASP A 220 9.36 10.17 -7.30
CA ASP A 220 8.15 10.59 -8.00
C ASP A 220 8.11 9.97 -9.41
N MET A 221 7.31 8.92 -9.55
CA MET A 221 7.03 8.29 -10.85
C MET A 221 5.70 8.82 -11.45
N ARG A 222 5.16 9.91 -10.93
CA ARG A 222 3.84 10.44 -11.29
C ARG A 222 3.91 11.72 -12.11
N THR A 223 4.61 12.71 -11.58
CA THR A 223 4.68 14.04 -12.17
C THR A 223 5.49 14.03 -13.48
N ASN A 224 5.02 14.76 -14.48
CA ASN A 224 5.64 14.83 -15.82
C ASN A 224 5.81 13.45 -16.47
N MET A 225 4.86 12.56 -16.22
CA MET A 225 4.74 11.26 -16.89
C MET A 225 3.38 11.13 -17.55
N ASP A 226 3.37 10.59 -18.77
CA ASP A 226 2.11 10.23 -19.42
C ASP A 226 1.34 9.23 -18.58
N SER A 227 0.03 9.40 -18.50
CA SER A 227 -0.83 8.47 -17.78
C SER A 227 -0.81 7.08 -18.43
N PHE A 228 -0.79 6.06 -17.59
CA PHE A 228 -0.92 4.68 -18.05
C PHE A 228 -2.40 4.31 -18.27
N GLY A 229 -2.64 3.36 -19.14
CA GLY A 229 -3.99 2.92 -19.50
C GLY A 229 -3.99 1.81 -20.54
N LYS A 230 -5.08 1.71 -21.30
CA LYS A 230 -5.21 0.67 -22.34
C LYS A 230 -4.19 0.82 -23.47
N THR A 231 -3.82 2.05 -23.83
CA THR A 231 -2.90 2.36 -24.94
C THR A 231 -1.44 2.31 -24.51
N ARG A 232 -1.14 2.69 -23.26
CA ARG A 232 0.19 2.62 -22.66
C ARG A 232 0.14 1.74 -21.42
N GLN A 233 0.58 0.51 -21.55
CA GLN A 233 0.63 -0.42 -20.43
C GLN A 233 1.92 -0.22 -19.63
N LEU A 234 1.81 -0.31 -18.30
CA LEU A 234 2.95 -0.30 -17.38
C LEU A 234 3.86 -1.51 -17.66
N ARG A 235 5.15 -1.26 -17.79
CA ARG A 235 6.20 -2.26 -18.05
C ARG A 235 7.22 -2.24 -16.92
N LYS A 236 7.97 -3.32 -16.78
CA LYS A 236 9.05 -3.40 -15.79
C LYS A 236 10.11 -2.34 -16.00
N SER A 237 10.47 -2.06 -17.27
CA SER A 237 11.43 -1.02 -17.64
C SER A 237 11.04 0.39 -17.19
N ASP A 238 9.76 0.66 -16.95
CA ASP A 238 9.34 1.97 -16.44
C ASP A 238 9.81 2.20 -14.98
N PHE A 239 10.24 1.14 -14.29
CA PHE A 239 10.77 1.19 -12.92
C PHE A 239 12.31 1.14 -12.86
N ASP A 240 13.03 1.04 -13.97
CA ASP A 240 14.48 0.78 -13.95
C ASP A 240 15.27 1.84 -13.16
N GLU A 241 14.95 3.12 -13.31
CA GLU A 241 15.58 4.21 -12.55
C GLU A 241 15.27 4.11 -11.06
N PHE A 242 14.01 3.83 -10.71
CA PHE A 242 13.60 3.62 -9.32
C PHE A 242 14.33 2.42 -8.70
N VAL A 243 14.35 1.29 -9.37
CA VAL A 243 15.00 0.07 -8.91
C VAL A 243 16.49 0.30 -8.69
N ALA A 244 17.17 0.95 -9.64
CA ALA A 244 18.58 1.28 -9.52
C ALA A 244 18.88 2.15 -8.29
N GLY A 245 18.09 3.21 -8.06
CA GLY A 245 18.25 4.09 -6.90
C GLY A 245 17.77 3.48 -5.58
N TYR A 246 16.84 2.54 -5.63
CA TYR A 246 16.42 1.78 -4.44
C TYR A 246 17.54 0.84 -3.95
N GLU A 247 18.17 0.11 -4.86
CA GLU A 247 19.25 -0.83 -4.53
C GLU A 247 20.57 -0.14 -4.19
N ASP A 248 20.85 0.99 -4.84
CA ASP A 248 22.08 1.75 -4.65
C ASP A 248 21.77 3.25 -4.46
N PRO A 249 21.81 3.76 -3.21
CA PRO A 249 21.57 5.18 -2.94
C PRO A 249 22.44 6.16 -3.73
N SER A 250 23.64 5.74 -4.18
CA SER A 250 24.52 6.59 -5.00
C SER A 250 23.94 6.86 -6.39
N LYS A 251 22.99 6.05 -6.85
CA LYS A 251 22.27 6.19 -8.12
C LYS A 251 21.00 7.03 -8.04
N ARG A 252 20.68 7.55 -6.87
CA ARG A 252 19.55 8.49 -6.66
C ARG A 252 19.92 9.86 -7.23
N THR A 253 19.97 9.94 -8.54
CA THR A 253 20.30 11.15 -9.28
C THR A 253 19.05 11.66 -9.99
N GLY A 254 19.04 12.97 -10.33
CA GLY A 254 17.90 13.58 -11.00
C GLY A 254 16.81 14.10 -10.06
N GLU A 255 15.85 14.82 -10.62
CA GLU A 255 14.81 15.53 -9.89
C GLU A 255 13.72 14.63 -9.29
N ARG A 256 13.59 13.38 -9.79
CA ARG A 256 12.57 12.42 -9.31
C ARG A 256 12.88 11.87 -7.92
N TRP A 257 14.15 11.90 -7.51
CA TRP A 257 14.58 11.49 -6.19
C TRP A 257 14.70 12.69 -5.25
N SER A 258 14.11 12.58 -4.08
CA SER A 258 14.31 13.50 -2.97
C SER A 258 14.44 12.72 -1.66
N ARG A 259 14.98 13.33 -0.62
CA ARG A 259 15.10 12.72 0.70
C ARG A 259 14.87 13.76 1.77
N PHE A 260 14.28 13.32 2.87
CA PHE A 260 14.02 14.16 4.03
C PHE A 260 14.35 13.39 5.31
N THR A 261 15.07 14.05 6.20
CA THR A 261 15.35 13.50 7.52
C THR A 261 14.07 13.47 8.37
N ARG A 262 14.07 12.62 9.40
CA ARG A 262 12.96 12.58 10.36
C ARG A 262 12.68 13.94 11.00
N GLU A 263 13.72 14.74 11.23
CA GLU A 263 13.61 16.09 11.79
C GLU A 263 12.93 17.07 10.83
N GLU A 264 13.25 16.97 9.53
CA GLU A 264 12.59 17.78 8.49
C GLU A 264 11.11 17.41 8.36
N ILE A 265 10.80 16.12 8.37
CA ILE A 265 9.41 15.62 8.35
C ILE A 265 8.64 16.15 9.57
N ALA A 266 9.24 16.16 10.76
CA ALA A 266 8.60 16.65 11.97
C ALA A 266 8.28 18.16 11.98
N LYS A 267 8.91 18.95 11.10
CA LYS A 267 8.60 20.38 10.93
C LYS A 267 7.32 20.60 10.12
N ASN A 268 6.88 19.59 9.34
CA ASN A 268 5.64 19.70 8.59
C ASN A 268 4.42 19.48 9.50
N PRO A 269 3.33 20.18 9.24
CA PRO A 269 2.09 19.95 9.98
C PRO A 269 1.73 18.44 9.97
N ASP A 270 1.35 17.92 11.13
CA ASP A 270 0.93 16.52 11.28
C ASP A 270 1.95 15.47 10.83
N ASP A 271 3.25 15.76 10.82
CA ASP A 271 4.30 14.92 10.26
C ASP A 271 3.94 14.42 8.84
N SER A 272 3.46 15.33 8.01
CA SER A 272 3.05 15.02 6.65
C SER A 272 4.21 14.48 5.83
N LEU A 273 3.96 13.38 5.12
CA LEU A 273 4.85 12.75 4.15
C LEU A 273 4.49 13.15 2.70
N ASP A 274 3.65 14.17 2.52
CA ASP A 274 3.41 14.75 1.20
C ASP A 274 4.53 15.72 0.82
N LEU A 275 5.69 15.15 0.59
CA LEU A 275 6.97 15.80 0.34
C LEU A 275 7.59 15.30 -0.97
N GLY A 276 8.60 16.00 -1.46
CA GLY A 276 9.34 15.58 -2.65
C GLY A 276 8.53 15.67 -3.94
N LEU A 277 7.63 16.65 -4.02
CA LEU A 277 6.93 16.97 -5.26
C LEU A 277 7.87 17.71 -6.20
N ILE A 278 7.98 17.23 -7.42
CA ILE A 278 8.69 17.93 -8.49
C ILE A 278 7.75 18.94 -9.16
N ARG A 279 8.31 19.94 -9.82
CA ARG A 279 7.53 20.92 -10.56
C ARG A 279 6.73 20.21 -11.67
N ASP A 280 5.44 20.54 -11.75
CA ASP A 280 4.59 20.03 -12.82
C ASP A 280 4.73 20.94 -14.05
N ASP A 281 5.37 20.41 -15.09
CA ASP A 281 5.62 21.15 -16.35
C ASP A 281 4.34 21.39 -17.18
N SER A 282 3.24 20.72 -16.83
CA SER A 282 1.93 20.98 -17.48
C SER A 282 1.31 22.30 -17.01
N ILE A 283 1.80 22.85 -15.90
CA ILE A 283 1.42 24.16 -15.39
C ILE A 283 2.35 25.20 -16.02
N VAL A 284 1.92 25.77 -17.14
CA VAL A 284 2.74 26.64 -18.01
C VAL A 284 3.06 27.97 -17.34
N ASP A 285 2.23 28.48 -16.43
CA ASP A 285 2.49 29.70 -15.67
C ASP A 285 1.82 29.64 -14.29
N TYR A 286 2.63 29.73 -13.23
CA TYR A 286 2.11 29.76 -11.86
C TYR A 286 1.49 31.13 -11.53
N ASP A 287 1.86 32.18 -12.29
CA ASP A 287 1.31 33.52 -12.13
C ASP A 287 -0.09 33.66 -12.78
N ASP A 288 -0.45 32.75 -13.69
CA ASP A 288 -1.77 32.66 -14.33
C ASP A 288 -2.75 31.72 -13.60
N LEU A 289 -2.37 31.18 -12.46
CA LEU A 289 -3.32 30.40 -11.67
C LEU A 289 -4.41 31.33 -11.11
N PRO A 290 -5.70 30.95 -11.23
CA PRO A 290 -6.78 31.73 -10.64
C PRO A 290 -6.57 31.85 -9.13
N ASP A 291 -7.07 32.93 -8.55
CA ASP A 291 -7.01 33.17 -7.11
C ASP A 291 -7.49 31.91 -6.37
N PRO A 292 -6.74 31.45 -5.33
CA PRO A 292 -7.14 30.28 -4.55
C PRO A 292 -8.55 30.38 -3.96
N VAL A 293 -9.04 31.59 -3.70
CA VAL A 293 -10.41 31.83 -3.22
C VAL A 293 -11.40 31.59 -4.35
N GLU A 294 -11.15 32.16 -5.56
CA GLU A 294 -12.02 31.93 -6.73
C GLU A 294 -12.06 30.44 -7.12
N SER A 295 -10.91 29.76 -7.13
CA SER A 295 -10.83 28.32 -7.38
C SER A 295 -11.58 27.50 -6.34
N GLY A 296 -11.54 27.95 -5.07
CA GLY A 296 -12.29 27.34 -3.97
C GLY A 296 -13.80 27.52 -4.12
N GLU A 297 -14.25 28.70 -4.51
CA GLU A 297 -15.65 29.02 -4.75
C GLU A 297 -16.21 28.25 -5.96
N GLU A 298 -15.45 28.14 -7.05
CA GLU A 298 -15.82 27.33 -8.21
C GLU A 298 -15.92 25.83 -7.86
N ALA A 299 -14.98 25.32 -7.07
CA ALA A 299 -15.03 23.95 -6.60
C ALA A 299 -16.25 23.67 -5.71
N ILE A 300 -16.60 24.61 -4.84
CA ILE A 300 -17.81 24.53 -3.99
C ILE A 300 -19.07 24.53 -4.87
N ALA A 301 -19.18 25.43 -5.84
CA ALA A 301 -20.31 25.50 -6.74
C ALA A 301 -20.51 24.18 -7.53
N ASN A 302 -19.42 23.62 -8.07
CA ASN A 302 -19.43 22.33 -8.76
C ASN A 302 -19.86 21.16 -7.86
N LEU A 303 -19.44 21.16 -6.58
CA LEU A 303 -19.85 20.17 -5.59
C LEU A 303 -21.33 20.30 -5.23
N GLU A 304 -21.86 21.50 -5.09
CA GLU A 304 -23.26 21.77 -4.81
C GLU A 304 -24.15 21.29 -5.97
N GLU A 305 -23.76 21.57 -7.22
CA GLU A 305 -24.44 21.07 -8.40
C GLU A 305 -24.46 19.53 -8.45
N ALA A 306 -23.30 18.88 -8.18
CA ALA A 306 -23.20 17.44 -8.13
C ALA A 306 -24.10 16.83 -7.02
N VAL A 307 -24.17 17.47 -5.86
CA VAL A 307 -25.06 17.06 -4.76
C VAL A 307 -26.53 17.17 -5.16
N ASP A 308 -26.92 18.22 -5.87
CA ASP A 308 -28.31 18.41 -6.28
C ASP A 308 -28.73 17.43 -7.40
N LEU A 309 -27.82 17.11 -8.31
CA LEU A 309 -28.02 16.03 -9.28
C LEU A 309 -28.20 14.68 -8.59
N LEU A 310 -27.38 14.35 -7.61
CA LEU A 310 -27.51 13.12 -6.81
C LEU A 310 -28.83 13.05 -6.02
N LYS A 311 -29.26 14.17 -5.44
CA LYS A 311 -30.57 14.26 -4.76
C LYS A 311 -31.75 14.05 -5.74
N SER A 312 -31.61 14.53 -6.96
CA SER A 312 -32.61 14.31 -8.04
C SER A 312 -32.72 12.82 -8.39
N VAL A 313 -31.57 12.16 -8.64
CA VAL A 313 -31.54 10.72 -8.92
C VAL A 313 -32.11 9.89 -7.76
N VAL A 314 -31.78 10.24 -6.51
CA VAL A 314 -32.35 9.54 -5.33
C VAL A 314 -33.87 9.71 -5.24
N ARG A 315 -34.39 10.90 -5.57
CA ARG A 315 -35.86 11.14 -5.62
C ARG A 315 -36.53 10.29 -6.68
N GLU A 316 -35.98 10.23 -7.88
CA GLU A 316 -36.50 9.39 -8.96
C GLU A 316 -36.48 7.90 -8.60
N LEU A 317 -35.38 7.41 -8.02
CA LEU A 317 -35.29 6.03 -7.58
C LEU A 317 -36.30 5.68 -6.46
N ARG A 318 -36.57 6.61 -5.53
CA ARG A 318 -37.59 6.41 -4.50
C ARG A 318 -39.00 6.35 -5.12
N ALA A 319 -39.33 7.25 -6.05
CA ALA A 319 -40.63 7.23 -6.75
C ALA A 319 -40.84 5.90 -7.48
N LEU A 320 -39.85 5.37 -8.18
CA LEU A 320 -39.91 4.07 -8.84
C LEU A 320 -40.02 2.87 -7.87
N THR A 321 -39.64 3.04 -6.62
CA THR A 321 -39.72 1.98 -5.60
C THR A 321 -41.10 1.98 -4.88
N GLU A 322 -41.75 3.13 -4.81
CA GLU A 322 -43.08 3.30 -4.21
C GLU A 322 -44.24 2.93 -5.16
N GLU A 323 -43.98 2.81 -6.47
CA GLU A 323 -44.93 2.35 -7.48
C GLU A 323 -44.96 0.80 -7.65
N LYS A 324 -44.20 0.06 -6.85
CA LYS A 324 -44.24 -1.41 -6.80
C LYS A 324 -44.83 -1.91 -5.48
#